data_7fd1fc13456141665bc2bf6d9de9d1d3
#
_entry.id   7fd1fc13456141665bc2bf6d9de9d1d3
#
_cell.length_a   1.000
_cell.length_b   1.000
_cell.length_c   1.000
_cell.angle_alpha   90.00
_cell.angle_beta   90.00
_cell.angle_gamma   90.00
#
_symmetry.space_group_name_H-M   'P 1'
#
loop_
_entity.id
_entity.type
_entity.pdbx_description
1 polymer ?
#
loop_
_entity_poly.entity_id
_entity_poly.type
_entity_poly.pdbx_seq_one_letter_code
_entity_poly.pdbx_strand_id
1 'polypeptide(L)'
;MQAVWDFPITTPPALPHDVASVFGPLHTVASDPTVTDVFVLADGRVHADRGHGAVMVTDLRLSPTQSVDLARSLIEYGGRHLDEASPLVDVRLADGIRVHAALPPVALGGAVLSIRFSRHHRRQLDQLDIAWADGQRDSLLNAVDSRQTLLITGATGSGKTTLLAALLSFASPRDRLVVIEDVSELRIDHPHVVQMECRQANLEGAGEISLDRLVRESLRMRPSRLVVGECRGAEVRDLLAALTTGHRGGASTLHAQSLEDVPARLDSLAALAGLSTEQLARQACVAFDLVIHVHHPPGSAREVTVGRFVETSTGHLGVVREG
;
A
#
# COMPACT_ATOMS: atom_id res chain seq x y z
N MET A 1 6.65 -25.52 20.15
CA MET A 1 5.88 -24.74 21.13
C MET A 1 6.06 -23.28 20.73
N GLN A 2 5.18 -22.79 19.86
CA GLN A 2 5.16 -21.41 19.36
C GLN A 2 4.71 -20.50 20.48
N ALA A 3 5.51 -19.50 20.81
CA ALA A 3 5.08 -18.41 21.66
C ALA A 3 4.07 -17.57 20.85
N VAL A 4 2.80 -17.79 21.11
CA VAL A 4 1.72 -16.89 20.67
C VAL A 4 1.90 -15.60 21.46
N TRP A 5 2.40 -14.57 20.81
CA TRP A 5 2.44 -13.25 21.41
C TRP A 5 1.02 -12.70 21.37
N ASP A 6 0.36 -12.72 22.53
CA ASP A 6 -0.99 -12.19 22.69
C ASP A 6 -0.90 -10.66 22.79
N PHE A 7 -0.89 -10.01 21.60
CA PHE A 7 -1.07 -8.56 21.56
C PHE A 7 -2.58 -8.27 21.43
N PRO A 8 -3.14 -7.41 22.27
CA PRO A 8 -4.55 -7.08 22.19
C PRO A 8 -4.89 -6.51 20.82
N ILE A 9 -6.03 -6.92 20.26
CA ILE A 9 -6.62 -6.32 19.05
C ILE A 9 -6.81 -4.84 19.37
N THR A 10 -5.91 -3.99 18.92
CA THR A 10 -6.03 -2.55 19.11
C THR A 10 -7.05 -2.02 18.11
N THR A 11 -8.16 -1.48 18.63
CA THR A 11 -9.00 -0.54 17.89
C THR A 11 -8.09 0.48 17.21
N PRO A 12 -8.35 0.88 15.93
CA PRO A 12 -7.53 1.92 15.30
C PRO A 12 -7.40 3.09 16.27
N PRO A 13 -6.22 3.65 16.47
CA PRO A 13 -6.07 4.83 17.28
C PRO A 13 -7.02 5.91 16.76
N ALA A 14 -7.72 6.58 17.65
CA ALA A 14 -8.44 7.79 17.29
C ALA A 14 -7.45 8.75 16.63
N LEU A 15 -7.92 9.53 15.65
CA LEU A 15 -7.07 10.56 15.04
C LEU A 15 -6.41 11.39 16.13
N PRO A 16 -5.10 11.69 16.05
CA PRO A 16 -4.46 12.64 16.94
C PRO A 16 -5.29 13.93 17.03
N HIS A 17 -5.40 14.50 18.20
CA HIS A 17 -6.31 15.64 18.44
C HIS A 17 -6.00 16.84 17.53
N ASP A 18 -4.74 17.09 17.26
CA ASP A 18 -4.27 18.12 16.35
C ASP A 18 -4.70 17.86 14.89
N VAL A 19 -4.57 16.62 14.42
CA VAL A 19 -5.05 16.20 13.09
C VAL A 19 -6.57 16.26 13.01
N ALA A 20 -7.28 15.75 14.03
CA ALA A 20 -8.73 15.74 14.06
C ALA A 20 -9.32 17.16 14.00
N SER A 21 -8.66 18.14 14.63
CA SER A 21 -9.12 19.53 14.65
C SER A 21 -9.10 20.20 13.26
N VAL A 22 -8.17 19.80 12.39
CA VAL A 22 -8.02 20.37 11.04
C VAL A 22 -9.16 19.97 10.11
N PHE A 23 -9.84 18.84 10.40
CA PHE A 23 -10.99 18.37 9.62
C PHE A 23 -12.24 19.23 9.76
N GLY A 24 -12.31 20.15 10.74
CA GLY A 24 -13.40 21.11 10.89
C GLY A 24 -14.78 20.45 10.81
N PRO A 25 -15.64 20.84 9.83
CA PRO A 25 -16.97 20.26 9.65
C PRO A 25 -16.97 18.75 9.40
N LEU A 26 -15.90 18.18 8.87
CA LEU A 26 -15.77 16.74 8.63
C LEU A 26 -15.33 15.96 9.88
N HIS A 27 -15.05 16.62 11.00
CA HIS A 27 -14.46 16.00 12.20
C HIS A 27 -15.17 14.71 12.62
N THR A 28 -16.50 14.74 12.70
CA THR A 28 -17.30 13.57 13.15
C THR A 28 -17.14 12.39 12.20
N VAL A 29 -17.19 12.64 10.88
CA VAL A 29 -17.04 11.60 9.85
C VAL A 29 -15.58 11.11 9.80
N ALA A 30 -14.62 12.03 9.89
CA ALA A 30 -13.21 11.71 9.92
C ALA A 30 -12.81 10.92 11.18
N SER A 31 -13.48 11.10 12.30
CA SER A 31 -13.22 10.37 13.55
C SER A 31 -13.89 8.99 13.63
N ASP A 32 -14.83 8.69 12.72
CA ASP A 32 -15.45 7.35 12.64
C ASP A 32 -14.41 6.31 12.18
N PRO A 33 -14.05 5.31 13.02
CA PRO A 33 -13.00 4.33 12.69
C PRO A 33 -13.36 3.40 11.53
N THR A 34 -14.62 3.34 11.13
CA THR A 34 -15.08 2.51 10.01
C THR A 34 -14.94 3.21 8.66
N VAL A 35 -14.78 4.54 8.64
CA VAL A 35 -14.65 5.32 7.41
C VAL A 35 -13.26 5.15 6.82
N THR A 36 -13.20 4.70 5.58
CA THR A 36 -11.96 4.53 4.80
C THR A 36 -11.70 5.70 3.87
N ASP A 37 -12.75 6.30 3.31
CA ASP A 37 -12.63 7.42 2.38
C ASP A 37 -13.75 8.44 2.63
N VAL A 38 -13.43 9.74 2.46
CA VAL A 38 -14.40 10.85 2.49
C VAL A 38 -14.23 11.68 1.23
N PHE A 39 -15.33 11.98 0.58
CA PHE A 39 -15.39 12.81 -0.63
C PHE A 39 -16.24 14.04 -0.39
N VAL A 40 -15.69 15.21 -0.67
CA VAL A 40 -16.46 16.48 -0.74
C VAL A 40 -16.62 16.84 -2.21
N LEU A 41 -17.85 16.94 -2.65
CA LEU A 41 -18.18 17.34 -4.02
C LEU A 41 -18.20 18.85 -4.17
N ALA A 42 -18.06 19.35 -5.39
CA ALA A 42 -18.06 20.79 -5.69
C ALA A 42 -19.35 21.51 -5.23
N ASP A 43 -20.48 20.82 -5.15
CA ASP A 43 -21.75 21.35 -4.63
C ASP A 43 -21.88 21.26 -3.10
N GLY A 44 -20.81 20.84 -2.42
CA GLY A 44 -20.71 20.74 -0.97
C GLY A 44 -21.33 19.49 -0.36
N ARG A 45 -21.85 18.55 -1.16
CA ARG A 45 -22.28 17.25 -0.64
C ARG A 45 -21.07 16.44 -0.18
N VAL A 46 -21.25 15.72 0.92
CA VAL A 46 -20.21 14.86 1.50
C VAL A 46 -20.64 13.41 1.37
N HIS A 47 -19.73 12.55 0.94
CA HIS A 47 -19.89 11.10 0.89
C HIS A 47 -18.82 10.45 1.73
N ALA A 48 -19.15 9.36 2.40
CA ALA A 48 -18.21 8.54 3.17
C ALA A 48 -18.29 7.08 2.71
N ASP A 49 -17.14 6.48 2.49
CA ASP A 49 -17.01 5.03 2.26
C ASP A 49 -16.58 4.33 3.55
N ARG A 50 -17.20 3.17 3.81
CA ARG A 50 -16.90 2.28 4.94
C ARG A 50 -16.47 0.89 4.47
N GLY A 51 -15.92 0.80 3.24
CA GLY A 51 -15.48 -0.44 2.61
C GLY A 51 -16.54 -1.14 1.76
N HIS A 52 -17.71 -0.51 1.57
CA HIS A 52 -18.83 -1.07 0.79
C HIS A 52 -19.36 -0.09 -0.28
N GLY A 53 -18.59 0.93 -0.60
CA GLY A 53 -18.95 2.01 -1.51
C GLY A 53 -19.37 3.30 -0.79
N ALA A 54 -19.18 4.42 -1.48
CA ALA A 54 -19.41 5.75 -0.93
C ALA A 54 -20.91 6.06 -0.80
N VAL A 55 -21.35 6.42 0.38
CA VAL A 55 -22.73 6.79 0.71
C VAL A 55 -22.79 8.25 1.17
N MET A 56 -23.81 8.98 0.73
CA MET A 56 -24.00 10.38 1.11
C MET A 56 -24.24 10.53 2.61
N VAL A 57 -23.54 11.48 3.23
CA VAL A 57 -23.75 11.89 4.62
C VAL A 57 -24.85 12.95 4.63
N THR A 58 -26.07 12.58 4.98
CA THR A 58 -27.29 13.39 4.79
C THR A 58 -27.31 14.69 5.59
N ASP A 59 -26.71 14.68 6.79
CA ASP A 59 -26.75 15.81 7.73
C ASP A 59 -25.55 16.76 7.59
N LEU A 60 -24.73 16.56 6.55
CA LEU A 60 -23.53 17.34 6.34
C LEU A 60 -23.45 17.87 4.89
N ARG A 61 -23.47 19.18 4.78
CA ARG A 61 -23.26 19.89 3.52
C ARG A 61 -22.42 21.14 3.75
N LEU A 62 -21.38 21.31 2.96
CA LEU A 62 -20.51 22.47 3.03
C LEU A 62 -20.96 23.55 2.05
N SER A 63 -20.86 24.82 2.44
CA SER A 63 -20.95 25.91 1.46
C SER A 63 -19.70 25.93 0.57
N PRO A 64 -19.72 26.58 -0.61
CA PRO A 64 -18.54 26.73 -1.45
C PRO A 64 -17.35 27.34 -0.71
N THR A 65 -17.58 28.35 0.15
CA THR A 65 -16.52 28.94 0.98
C THR A 65 -15.96 27.95 1.97
N GLN A 66 -16.83 27.23 2.70
CA GLN A 66 -16.38 26.21 3.67
C GLN A 66 -15.56 25.08 3.02
N SER A 67 -15.94 24.65 1.80
CA SER A 67 -15.16 23.61 1.11
C SER A 67 -13.77 24.11 0.68
N VAL A 68 -13.67 25.36 0.25
CA VAL A 68 -12.38 25.99 -0.11
C VAL A 68 -11.50 26.19 1.12
N ASP A 69 -12.06 26.71 2.21
CA ASP A 69 -11.33 26.95 3.46
C ASP A 69 -10.82 25.63 4.06
N LEU A 70 -11.66 24.61 4.07
CA LEU A 70 -11.28 23.27 4.52
C LEU A 70 -10.16 22.67 3.65
N ALA A 71 -10.28 22.81 2.32
CA ALA A 71 -9.26 22.31 1.39
C ALA A 71 -7.91 22.97 1.66
N ARG A 72 -7.88 24.31 1.81
CA ARG A 72 -6.66 25.04 2.15
C ARG A 72 -6.08 24.62 3.49
N SER A 73 -6.91 24.55 4.54
CA SER A 73 -6.45 24.16 5.87
C SER A 73 -5.82 22.76 5.91
N LEU A 74 -6.40 21.79 5.22
CA LEU A 74 -5.86 20.42 5.15
C LEU A 74 -4.54 20.39 4.36
N ILE A 75 -4.46 21.11 3.25
CA ILE A 75 -3.26 21.16 2.42
C ILE A 75 -2.12 21.90 3.13
N GLU A 76 -2.41 23.03 3.81
CA GLU A 76 -1.44 23.78 4.61
C GLU A 76 -0.92 22.99 5.80
N TYR A 77 -1.80 22.26 6.49
CA TYR A 77 -1.40 21.34 7.57
C TYR A 77 -0.45 20.26 7.07
N GLY A 78 -0.65 19.78 5.83
CA GLY A 78 0.27 18.86 5.14
C GLY A 78 1.55 19.52 4.62
N GLY A 79 1.79 20.80 4.94
CA GLY A 79 3.02 21.54 4.57
C GLY A 79 3.09 21.96 3.10
N ARG A 80 1.95 22.05 2.40
CA ARG A 80 1.85 22.51 1.02
C ARG A 80 0.91 23.72 0.91
N HIS A 81 0.87 24.32 -0.26
CA HIS A 81 0.02 25.47 -0.54
C HIS A 81 -0.98 25.15 -1.65
N LEU A 82 -2.20 25.67 -1.51
CA LEU A 82 -3.30 25.45 -2.44
C LEU A 82 -3.93 26.79 -2.83
N ASP A 83 -3.73 27.20 -4.07
CA ASP A 83 -4.21 28.45 -4.63
C ASP A 83 -4.56 28.35 -6.12
N GLU A 84 -4.84 29.45 -6.78
CA GLU A 84 -5.17 29.49 -8.21
C GLU A 84 -3.99 29.11 -9.11
N ALA A 85 -2.74 29.32 -8.66
CA ALA A 85 -1.53 28.94 -9.40
C ALA A 85 -1.22 27.44 -9.26
N SER A 86 -1.62 26.86 -8.13
CA SER A 86 -1.50 25.42 -7.84
C SER A 86 -2.84 24.88 -7.35
N PRO A 87 -3.85 24.75 -8.23
CA PRO A 87 -5.22 24.42 -7.85
C PRO A 87 -5.44 22.92 -7.59
N LEU A 88 -4.47 22.06 -7.86
CA LEU A 88 -4.51 20.61 -7.68
C LEU A 88 -3.32 20.20 -6.80
N VAL A 89 -3.58 19.78 -5.57
CA VAL A 89 -2.53 19.44 -4.62
C VAL A 89 -2.86 18.16 -3.85
N ASP A 90 -1.87 17.30 -3.72
CA ASP A 90 -1.87 16.13 -2.85
C ASP A 90 -1.01 16.40 -1.61
N VAL A 91 -1.53 16.03 -0.44
CA VAL A 91 -0.74 16.02 0.80
C VAL A 91 -0.95 14.71 1.56
N ARG A 92 0.01 14.45 2.41
CA ARG A 92 -0.04 13.38 3.40
C ARG A 92 -0.06 14.02 4.78
N LEU A 93 -1.04 13.64 5.56
CA LEU A 93 -1.14 14.01 6.97
C LEU A 93 -0.62 12.85 7.82
N ALA A 94 -0.51 13.08 9.13
CA ALA A 94 -0.11 12.04 10.05
C ALA A 94 -0.99 10.76 9.91
N ASP A 95 -0.47 9.62 10.35
CA ASP A 95 -1.14 8.31 10.32
C ASP A 95 -1.55 7.81 8.92
N GLY A 96 -0.83 8.26 7.88
CA GLY A 96 -1.04 7.78 6.51
C GLY A 96 -2.31 8.32 5.84
N ILE A 97 -2.91 9.39 6.37
CA ILE A 97 -4.04 10.06 5.73
C ILE A 97 -3.56 10.77 4.48
N ARG A 98 -4.24 10.52 3.36
CA ARG A 98 -4.00 11.21 2.09
C ARG A 98 -5.13 12.16 1.79
N VAL A 99 -4.81 13.38 1.39
CA VAL A 99 -5.78 14.37 0.96
C VAL A 99 -5.40 14.85 -0.43
N HIS A 100 -6.32 14.66 -1.38
CA HIS A 100 -6.27 15.31 -2.69
C HIS A 100 -7.29 16.43 -2.71
N ALA A 101 -6.87 17.62 -3.09
CA ALA A 101 -7.73 18.80 -3.21
C ALA A 101 -7.68 19.42 -4.60
N ALA A 102 -8.82 19.85 -5.09
CA ALA A 102 -8.95 20.63 -6.31
C ALA A 102 -9.77 21.90 -6.05
N LEU A 103 -9.24 23.07 -6.47
CA LEU A 103 -9.93 24.36 -6.39
C LEU A 103 -10.55 24.78 -7.73
N PRO A 104 -11.53 25.70 -7.71
CA PRO A 104 -11.90 26.44 -8.91
C PRO A 104 -10.67 27.19 -9.51
N PRO A 105 -10.61 27.34 -10.84
CA PRO A 105 -11.63 26.99 -11.84
C PRO A 105 -11.55 25.54 -12.32
N VAL A 106 -10.58 24.74 -11.85
CA VAL A 106 -10.43 23.33 -12.25
C VAL A 106 -11.61 22.51 -11.72
N ALA A 107 -11.97 22.69 -10.45
CA ALA A 107 -13.19 22.16 -9.87
C ALA A 107 -14.35 23.15 -10.11
N LEU A 108 -15.41 22.70 -10.80
CA LEU A 108 -16.52 23.57 -11.16
C LEU A 108 -17.51 23.71 -10.00
N GLY A 109 -17.66 24.93 -9.44
CA GLY A 109 -18.67 25.29 -8.45
C GLY A 109 -18.21 25.34 -6.99
N GLY A 110 -17.06 24.75 -6.64
CA GLY A 110 -16.50 24.75 -5.29
C GLY A 110 -15.26 23.87 -5.22
N ALA A 111 -14.64 23.76 -4.05
CA ALA A 111 -13.54 22.84 -3.88
C ALA A 111 -14.02 21.37 -3.88
N VAL A 112 -13.23 20.49 -4.46
CA VAL A 112 -13.40 19.04 -4.39
C VAL A 112 -12.30 18.46 -3.51
N LEU A 113 -12.67 17.56 -2.59
CA LEU A 113 -11.74 16.84 -1.73
C LEU A 113 -11.95 15.34 -1.84
N SER A 114 -10.84 14.62 -1.93
CA SER A 114 -10.79 13.16 -1.74
C SER A 114 -9.83 12.88 -0.59
N ILE A 115 -10.35 12.31 0.48
CA ILE A 115 -9.61 12.03 1.70
C ILE A 115 -9.63 10.53 1.94
N ARG A 116 -8.45 9.90 1.96
CA ARG A 116 -8.30 8.48 2.29
C ARG A 116 -7.68 8.33 3.66
N PHE A 117 -8.31 7.56 4.51
CA PHE A 117 -7.82 7.19 5.83
C PHE A 117 -7.18 5.81 5.77
N SER A 118 -5.88 5.74 5.94
CA SER A 118 -5.16 4.46 6.04
C SER A 118 -5.42 3.82 7.40
N ARG A 119 -6.68 3.42 7.66
CA ARG A 119 -7.09 2.76 8.90
C ARG A 119 -6.75 1.28 8.86
N HIS A 120 -5.46 1.00 8.88
CA HIS A 120 -4.99 -0.37 8.81
C HIS A 120 -5.12 -1.03 10.19
N HIS A 121 -6.15 -1.86 10.33
CA HIS A 121 -6.21 -2.81 11.42
C HIS A 121 -5.08 -3.84 11.22
N ARG A 122 -4.31 -4.11 12.28
CA ARG A 122 -3.51 -5.33 12.33
C ARG A 122 -4.48 -6.51 12.30
N ARG A 123 -4.58 -7.18 11.18
CA ARG A 123 -5.41 -8.37 11.05
C ARG A 123 -4.50 -9.59 11.11
N GLN A 124 -4.85 -10.51 12.00
CA GLN A 124 -4.24 -11.84 12.00
C GLN A 124 -4.73 -12.63 10.77
N LEU A 125 -3.92 -13.57 10.32
CA LEU A 125 -4.23 -14.36 9.12
C LEU A 125 -5.58 -15.08 9.22
N ASP A 126 -5.96 -15.53 10.42
CA ASP A 126 -7.23 -16.20 10.71
C ASP A 126 -8.46 -15.25 10.65
N GLN A 127 -8.23 -13.95 10.70
CA GLN A 127 -9.28 -12.92 10.61
C GLN A 127 -9.51 -12.46 9.16
N LEU A 128 -8.69 -12.95 8.22
CA LEU A 128 -8.88 -12.68 6.80
C LEU A 128 -9.91 -13.64 6.25
N ASP A 129 -10.94 -13.10 5.61
CA ASP A 129 -11.94 -13.88 4.89
C ASP A 129 -11.33 -14.38 3.57
N ILE A 130 -10.62 -15.53 3.66
CA ILE A 130 -9.95 -16.19 2.55
C ILE A 130 -10.43 -17.63 2.46
N ALA A 131 -10.89 -18.04 1.28
CA ALA A 131 -11.19 -19.43 0.94
C ALA A 131 -9.86 -20.16 0.63
N TRP A 132 -9.25 -20.72 1.65
CA TRP A 132 -8.00 -21.46 1.51
C TRP A 132 -8.23 -22.82 0.85
N ALA A 133 -7.40 -23.18 -0.14
CA ALA A 133 -7.31 -24.55 -0.59
C ALA A 133 -6.62 -25.43 0.48
N ASP A 134 -6.82 -26.75 0.39
CA ASP A 134 -6.25 -27.69 1.35
C ASP A 134 -4.73 -27.55 1.46
N GLY A 135 -4.25 -27.34 2.69
CA GLY A 135 -2.82 -27.16 2.98
C GLY A 135 -2.20 -25.85 2.48
N GLN A 136 -2.90 -25.01 1.72
CA GLN A 136 -2.35 -23.80 1.12
C GLN A 136 -1.87 -22.78 2.17
N ARG A 137 -2.67 -22.58 3.22
CA ARG A 137 -2.31 -21.68 4.33
C ARG A 137 -0.99 -22.12 4.98
N ASP A 138 -0.85 -23.39 5.30
CA ASP A 138 0.34 -23.93 5.95
C ASP A 138 1.56 -23.87 5.02
N SER A 139 1.36 -24.10 3.73
CA SER A 139 2.40 -23.93 2.71
C SER A 139 2.95 -22.49 2.69
N LEU A 140 2.08 -21.48 2.73
CA LEU A 140 2.50 -20.07 2.76
C LEU A 140 3.20 -19.71 4.08
N LEU A 141 2.76 -20.22 5.23
CA LEU A 141 3.44 -20.03 6.51
C LEU A 141 4.83 -20.67 6.49
N ASN A 142 4.96 -21.88 5.94
CA ASN A 142 6.25 -22.53 5.75
C ASN A 142 7.17 -21.75 4.80
N ALA A 143 6.61 -21.13 3.76
CA ALA A 143 7.38 -20.26 2.86
C ALA A 143 7.96 -19.04 3.60
N VAL A 144 7.16 -18.41 4.49
CA VAL A 144 7.63 -17.31 5.34
C VAL A 144 8.74 -17.79 6.29
N ASP A 145 8.55 -18.91 6.99
CA ASP A 145 9.55 -19.47 7.92
C ASP A 145 10.86 -19.83 7.21
N SER A 146 10.76 -20.44 6.02
CA SER A 146 11.89 -20.82 5.16
C SER A 146 12.54 -19.63 4.44
N ARG A 147 12.10 -18.39 4.73
CA ARG A 147 12.59 -17.16 4.10
C ARG A 147 12.50 -17.18 2.57
N GLN A 148 11.42 -17.71 2.05
CA GLN A 148 11.08 -17.52 0.63
C GLN A 148 10.68 -16.08 0.38
N THR A 149 11.07 -15.54 -0.77
CA THR A 149 10.75 -14.18 -1.20
C THR A 149 9.41 -14.19 -1.91
N LEU A 150 8.50 -13.32 -1.48
CA LEU A 150 7.10 -13.31 -1.90
C LEU A 150 6.77 -12.09 -2.76
N LEU A 151 6.07 -12.30 -3.88
CA LEU A 151 5.40 -11.25 -4.62
C LEU A 151 3.90 -11.43 -4.49
N ILE A 152 3.21 -10.51 -3.80
CA ILE A 152 1.76 -10.57 -3.64
C ILE A 152 1.08 -9.67 -4.65
N THR A 153 0.19 -10.22 -5.45
CA THR A 153 -0.45 -9.53 -6.57
C THR A 153 -1.97 -9.53 -6.45
N GLY A 154 -2.65 -8.69 -7.20
CA GLY A 154 -4.11 -8.59 -7.22
C GLY A 154 -4.59 -7.18 -7.56
N ALA A 155 -5.89 -7.01 -7.76
CA ALA A 155 -6.52 -5.72 -8.04
C ALA A 155 -6.43 -4.75 -6.84
N THR A 156 -6.76 -3.47 -7.07
CA THR A 156 -6.93 -2.48 -5.99
C THR A 156 -8.02 -2.95 -5.03
N GLY A 157 -7.76 -2.88 -3.72
CA GLY A 157 -8.74 -3.29 -2.71
C GLY A 157 -8.89 -4.81 -2.52
N SER A 158 -8.14 -5.66 -3.25
CA SER A 158 -8.23 -7.12 -3.09
C SER A 158 -7.70 -7.62 -1.73
N GLY A 159 -6.89 -6.82 -1.02
CA GLY A 159 -6.32 -7.18 0.28
C GLY A 159 -4.86 -7.62 0.24
N LYS A 160 -4.11 -7.33 -0.84
CA LYS A 160 -2.67 -7.63 -0.98
C LYS A 160 -1.84 -7.21 0.22
N THR A 161 -1.91 -5.93 0.57
CA THR A 161 -1.15 -5.33 1.68
C THR A 161 -1.53 -5.97 3.01
N THR A 162 -2.81 -6.28 3.19
CA THR A 162 -3.30 -6.94 4.41
C THR A 162 -2.80 -8.38 4.52
N LEU A 163 -2.85 -9.15 3.41
CA LEU A 163 -2.31 -10.51 3.38
C LEU A 163 -0.80 -10.51 3.61
N LEU A 164 -0.07 -9.58 2.97
CA LEU A 164 1.38 -9.45 3.17
C LEU A 164 1.72 -9.16 4.63
N ALA A 165 1.04 -8.20 5.26
CA ALA A 165 1.27 -7.87 6.67
C ALA A 165 0.98 -9.07 7.58
N ALA A 166 -0.15 -9.78 7.35
CA ALA A 166 -0.53 -10.96 8.12
C ALA A 166 0.47 -12.11 7.96
N LEU A 167 0.97 -12.39 6.76
CA LEU A 167 2.00 -13.41 6.54
C LEU A 167 3.31 -13.05 7.22
N LEU A 168 3.78 -11.81 7.07
CA LEU A 168 5.05 -11.37 7.65
C LEU A 168 5.02 -11.30 9.19
N SER A 169 3.85 -11.25 9.81
CA SER A 169 3.71 -11.36 11.27
C SER A 169 4.14 -12.73 11.81
N PHE A 170 4.20 -13.76 10.95
CA PHE A 170 4.76 -15.08 11.28
C PHE A 170 6.27 -15.20 11.02
N ALA A 171 6.94 -14.16 10.55
CA ALA A 171 8.39 -14.17 10.40
C ALA A 171 9.07 -14.39 11.75
N SER A 172 10.29 -14.97 11.73
CA SER A 172 11.05 -15.22 12.96
C SER A 172 11.22 -13.93 13.76
N PRO A 173 10.94 -13.92 15.09
CA PRO A 173 11.14 -12.73 15.94
C PRO A 173 12.60 -12.20 15.94
N ARG A 174 13.54 -13.01 15.46
CA ARG A 174 14.95 -12.63 15.29
C ARG A 174 15.21 -11.89 13.98
N ASP A 175 14.25 -11.91 13.05
CA ASP A 175 14.40 -11.20 11.79
C ASP A 175 14.24 -9.69 12.00
N ARG A 176 15.04 -8.91 11.29
CA ARG A 176 14.89 -7.48 11.16
C ARG A 176 14.16 -7.19 9.85
N LEU A 177 12.92 -6.78 9.94
CA LEU A 177 12.12 -6.37 8.78
C LEU A 177 12.36 -4.89 8.51
N VAL A 178 12.83 -4.55 7.32
CA VAL A 178 12.90 -3.16 6.86
C VAL A 178 11.84 -2.99 5.77
N VAL A 179 10.84 -2.18 6.07
CA VAL A 179 9.67 -1.92 5.25
C VAL A 179 9.82 -0.55 4.61
N ILE A 180 9.68 -0.50 3.31
CA ILE A 180 9.82 0.72 2.51
C ILE A 180 8.52 0.90 1.73
N GLU A 181 7.92 2.06 1.86
CA GLU A 181 6.66 2.37 1.23
C GLU A 181 6.65 3.80 0.69
N ASP A 182 5.86 4.02 -0.32
CA ASP A 182 5.57 5.38 -0.77
C ASP A 182 4.73 6.11 0.27
N VAL A 183 3.73 5.41 0.83
CA VAL A 183 2.96 5.81 2.01
C VAL A 183 2.84 4.61 2.93
N SER A 184 3.11 4.81 4.21
CA SER A 184 3.12 3.76 5.21
C SER A 184 1.72 3.16 5.42
N GLU A 185 1.50 1.99 4.83
CA GLU A 185 0.25 1.21 4.89
C GLU A 185 0.42 -0.12 5.63
N LEU A 186 1.57 -0.76 5.49
CA LEU A 186 1.86 -2.05 6.11
C LEU A 186 1.95 -1.92 7.64
N ARG A 187 1.10 -2.65 8.34
CA ARG A 187 1.10 -2.76 9.81
C ARG A 187 1.41 -4.20 10.20
N ILE A 188 2.69 -4.56 10.18
CA ILE A 188 3.16 -5.90 10.50
C ILE A 188 3.25 -6.04 12.01
N ASP A 189 2.61 -7.08 12.56
CA ASP A 189 2.71 -7.41 13.98
C ASP A 189 3.96 -8.24 14.23
N HIS A 190 5.09 -7.55 14.41
CA HIS A 190 6.39 -8.17 14.56
C HIS A 190 7.28 -7.28 15.46
N PRO A 191 8.08 -7.86 16.37
CA PRO A 191 8.85 -7.09 17.37
C PRO A 191 9.97 -6.22 16.78
N HIS A 192 10.44 -6.50 15.56
CA HIS A 192 11.57 -5.80 14.98
C HIS A 192 11.27 -5.32 13.55
N VAL A 193 10.43 -4.31 13.43
CA VAL A 193 10.08 -3.64 12.17
C VAL A 193 10.66 -2.23 12.14
N VAL A 194 11.33 -1.89 11.04
CA VAL A 194 11.72 -0.52 10.71
C VAL A 194 10.89 -0.10 9.51
N GLN A 195 10.13 0.97 9.64
CA GLN A 195 9.34 1.53 8.57
C GLN A 195 10.00 2.79 8.02
N MET A 196 10.07 2.91 6.70
CA MET A 196 10.55 4.08 5.99
C MET A 196 9.54 4.46 4.92
N GLU A 197 9.28 5.75 4.81
CA GLU A 197 8.31 6.32 3.88
C GLU A 197 8.99 7.34 2.97
N CYS A 198 8.56 7.39 1.70
CA CYS A 198 9.00 8.41 0.75
C CYS A 198 8.62 9.80 1.25
N ARG A 199 9.45 10.78 0.93
CA ARG A 199 9.16 12.19 1.19
C ARG A 199 9.01 12.93 -0.12
N GLN A 200 7.88 13.63 -0.26
CA GLN A 200 7.67 14.52 -1.39
C GLN A 200 8.59 15.76 -1.26
N ALA A 201 8.96 16.36 -2.41
CA ALA A 201 9.66 17.62 -2.42
C ALA A 201 8.82 18.70 -1.70
N ASN A 202 9.51 19.63 -1.02
CA ASN A 202 8.88 20.83 -0.46
C ASN A 202 8.46 21.80 -1.57
N LEU A 203 7.92 22.96 -1.18
CA LEU A 203 7.48 24.01 -2.11
C LEU A 203 8.61 24.55 -3.01
N GLU A 204 9.86 24.45 -2.58
CA GLU A 204 11.06 24.85 -3.32
C GLU A 204 11.59 23.73 -4.22
N GLY A 205 10.91 22.59 -4.30
CA GLY A 205 11.35 21.41 -5.05
C GLY A 205 12.50 20.63 -4.40
N ALA A 206 12.83 20.93 -3.14
CA ALA A 206 13.93 20.29 -2.42
C ALA A 206 13.45 19.23 -1.43
N GLY A 207 14.38 18.31 -1.08
CA GLY A 207 14.17 17.35 0.00
C GLY A 207 13.33 16.13 -0.38
N GLU A 208 13.13 15.84 -1.66
CA GLU A 208 12.52 14.59 -2.13
C GLU A 208 13.36 13.38 -1.73
N ILE A 209 12.67 12.33 -1.27
CA ILE A 209 13.25 11.01 -1.03
C ILE A 209 12.36 10.00 -1.74
N SER A 210 12.86 9.49 -2.87
CA SER A 210 12.17 8.54 -3.72
C SER A 210 12.28 7.10 -3.21
N LEU A 211 11.41 6.24 -3.69
CA LEU A 211 11.34 4.82 -3.28
C LEU A 211 12.63 4.06 -3.64
N ASP A 212 13.18 4.28 -4.83
CA ASP A 212 14.44 3.69 -5.29
C ASP A 212 15.62 4.09 -4.38
N ARG A 213 15.66 5.37 -3.95
CA ARG A 213 16.66 5.83 -2.98
C ARG A 213 16.52 5.12 -1.64
N LEU A 214 15.30 4.97 -1.14
CA LEU A 214 15.05 4.26 0.13
C LEU A 214 15.45 2.79 0.03
N VAL A 215 15.17 2.11 -1.10
CA VAL A 215 15.62 0.72 -1.33
C VAL A 215 17.14 0.63 -1.19
N ARG A 216 17.89 1.50 -1.86
CA ARG A 216 19.37 1.49 -1.78
C ARG A 216 19.89 1.80 -0.37
N GLU A 217 19.30 2.76 0.33
CA GLU A 217 19.73 3.10 1.71
C GLU A 217 19.38 2.01 2.71
N SER A 218 18.27 1.32 2.54
CA SER A 218 17.84 0.24 3.43
C SER A 218 18.83 -0.92 3.51
N LEU A 219 19.56 -1.18 2.42
CA LEU A 219 20.58 -2.25 2.39
C LEU A 219 21.71 -2.01 3.41
N ARG A 220 21.95 -0.75 3.79
CA ARG A 220 22.92 -0.38 4.84
C ARG A 220 22.37 -0.58 6.25
N MET A 221 21.07 -0.84 6.38
CA MET A 221 20.42 -1.05 7.67
C MET A 221 20.44 -2.51 8.14
N ARG A 222 21.13 -3.38 7.42
CA ARG A 222 21.24 -4.81 7.69
C ARG A 222 19.88 -5.50 7.81
N PRO A 223 19.00 -5.40 6.80
CA PRO A 223 17.71 -6.09 6.82
C PRO A 223 17.92 -7.61 6.79
N SER A 224 17.20 -8.35 7.64
CA SER A 224 17.00 -9.79 7.45
C SER A 224 15.99 -10.04 6.34
N ARG A 225 14.98 -9.15 6.26
CA ARG A 225 13.95 -9.14 5.22
C ARG A 225 13.73 -7.72 4.73
N LEU A 226 13.85 -7.54 3.42
CA LEU A 226 13.52 -6.28 2.75
C LEU A 226 12.09 -6.36 2.22
N VAL A 227 11.24 -5.45 2.63
CA VAL A 227 9.83 -5.38 2.22
C VAL A 227 9.59 -4.06 1.50
N VAL A 228 9.17 -4.13 0.24
CA VAL A 228 8.70 -2.97 -0.52
C VAL A 228 7.19 -3.05 -0.62
N GLY A 229 6.49 -2.10 -0.01
CA GLY A 229 5.03 -2.13 0.11
C GLY A 229 4.33 -2.31 -1.22
N GLU A 230 4.76 -1.57 -2.25
CA GLU A 230 4.25 -1.73 -3.61
C GLU A 230 5.35 -1.40 -4.62
N CYS A 231 5.46 -2.22 -5.66
CA CYS A 231 6.30 -1.98 -6.81
C CYS A 231 5.45 -1.42 -7.96
N ARG A 232 5.72 -0.17 -8.36
CA ARG A 232 4.90 0.54 -9.36
C ARG A 232 5.68 1.38 -10.37
N GLY A 233 7.00 1.46 -10.22
CA GLY A 233 7.89 2.28 -11.05
C GLY A 233 9.29 1.68 -11.23
N ALA A 234 10.25 2.57 -11.46
CA ALA A 234 11.64 2.20 -11.75
C ALA A 234 12.38 1.54 -10.57
N GLU A 235 11.85 1.64 -9.35
CA GLU A 235 12.37 0.96 -8.15
C GLU A 235 12.44 -0.57 -8.29
N VAL A 236 11.70 -1.15 -9.24
CA VAL A 236 11.74 -2.58 -9.56
C VAL A 236 13.17 -3.06 -9.79
N ARG A 237 14.02 -2.24 -10.43
CA ARG A 237 15.42 -2.57 -10.69
C ARG A 237 16.24 -2.73 -9.40
N ASP A 238 16.11 -1.76 -8.49
CA ASP A 238 16.83 -1.78 -7.21
C ASP A 238 16.29 -2.88 -6.30
N LEU A 239 14.98 -3.14 -6.33
CA LEU A 239 14.36 -4.25 -5.62
C LEU A 239 14.89 -5.60 -6.11
N LEU A 240 14.86 -5.87 -7.41
CA LEU A 240 15.37 -7.13 -7.99
C LEU A 240 16.86 -7.31 -7.66
N ALA A 241 17.66 -6.25 -7.78
CA ALA A 241 19.07 -6.28 -7.43
C ALA A 241 19.29 -6.62 -5.95
N ALA A 242 18.51 -6.04 -5.04
CA ALA A 242 18.59 -6.31 -3.62
C ALA A 242 18.21 -7.76 -3.28
N LEU A 243 17.11 -8.27 -3.84
CA LEU A 243 16.60 -9.61 -3.58
C LEU A 243 17.53 -10.70 -4.15
N THR A 244 18.22 -10.44 -5.26
CA THR A 244 19.18 -11.39 -5.86
C THR A 244 20.54 -11.40 -5.18
N THR A 245 20.90 -10.38 -4.41
CA THR A 245 22.23 -10.23 -3.79
C THR A 245 22.29 -10.61 -2.31
N GLY A 246 21.32 -11.38 -1.80
CA GLY A 246 21.43 -11.98 -0.47
C GLY A 246 20.36 -11.58 0.56
N HIS A 247 19.37 -10.77 0.18
CA HIS A 247 18.26 -10.35 1.06
C HIS A 247 17.03 -11.26 0.88
N ARG A 248 17.24 -12.60 1.06
CA ARG A 248 16.17 -13.59 0.95
C ARG A 248 15.07 -13.39 2.01
N GLY A 249 13.85 -13.80 1.70
CA GLY A 249 12.69 -13.64 2.58
C GLY A 249 12.08 -12.24 2.54
N GLY A 250 12.48 -11.45 1.56
CA GLY A 250 11.85 -10.18 1.26
C GLY A 250 10.44 -10.36 0.69
N ALA A 251 9.73 -9.25 0.53
CA ALA A 251 8.42 -9.30 -0.07
C ALA A 251 8.06 -7.95 -0.74
N SER A 252 7.16 -8.03 -1.73
CA SER A 252 6.58 -6.83 -2.33
C SER A 252 5.14 -7.09 -2.77
N THR A 253 4.39 -6.01 -3.03
CA THR A 253 3.11 -6.13 -3.72
C THR A 253 3.18 -5.55 -5.13
N LEU A 254 2.29 -6.00 -6.00
CA LEU A 254 2.15 -5.53 -7.36
C LEU A 254 0.68 -5.54 -7.78
N HIS A 255 0.22 -4.51 -8.46
CA HIS A 255 -1.10 -4.51 -9.07
C HIS A 255 -1.11 -5.35 -10.35
N ALA A 256 -1.99 -6.37 -10.38
CA ALA A 256 -2.31 -7.17 -11.56
C ALA A 256 -3.77 -7.65 -11.47
N GLN A 257 -4.43 -7.89 -12.61
CA GLN A 257 -5.81 -8.36 -12.65
C GLN A 257 -5.91 -9.87 -12.47
N SER A 258 -4.92 -10.60 -12.97
CA SER A 258 -4.80 -12.05 -12.84
C SER A 258 -3.35 -12.45 -12.55
N LEU A 259 -3.12 -13.71 -12.18
CA LEU A 259 -1.77 -14.24 -12.01
C LEU A 259 -1.01 -14.20 -13.34
N GLU A 260 -1.69 -14.49 -14.44
CA GLU A 260 -1.14 -14.54 -15.79
C GLU A 260 -0.70 -13.15 -16.31
N ASP A 261 -1.28 -12.06 -15.79
CA ASP A 261 -0.93 -10.68 -16.15
C ASP A 261 0.34 -10.16 -15.45
N VAL A 262 0.78 -10.85 -14.39
CA VAL A 262 1.93 -10.42 -13.57
C VAL A 262 3.21 -10.24 -14.39
N PRO A 263 3.59 -11.17 -15.29
CA PRO A 263 4.78 -11.00 -16.13
C PRO A 263 4.74 -9.74 -16.99
N ALA A 264 3.63 -9.50 -17.69
CA ALA A 264 3.45 -8.32 -18.55
C ALA A 264 3.50 -7.00 -17.74
N ARG A 265 2.96 -7.03 -16.51
CA ARG A 265 3.01 -5.87 -15.63
C ARG A 265 4.43 -5.57 -15.16
N LEU A 266 5.19 -6.61 -14.77
CA LEU A 266 6.60 -6.45 -14.41
C LEU A 266 7.45 -5.98 -15.61
N ASP A 267 7.19 -6.49 -16.80
CA ASP A 267 7.90 -6.08 -18.03
C ASP A 267 7.70 -4.58 -18.30
N SER A 268 6.48 -4.08 -18.12
CA SER A 268 6.19 -2.65 -18.21
C SER A 268 6.98 -1.80 -17.23
N LEU A 269 7.13 -2.25 -15.97
CA LEU A 269 7.93 -1.55 -14.95
C LEU A 269 9.43 -1.65 -15.22
N ALA A 270 9.89 -2.81 -15.68
CA ALA A 270 11.28 -3.06 -16.05
C ALA A 270 11.72 -2.14 -17.21
N ALA A 271 10.85 -1.93 -18.20
CA ALA A 271 11.10 -1.00 -19.30
C ALA A 271 11.30 0.45 -18.80
N LEU A 272 10.50 0.90 -17.80
CA LEU A 272 10.71 2.21 -17.15
C LEU A 272 12.05 2.29 -16.41
N ALA A 273 12.54 1.15 -15.91
CA ALA A 273 13.81 1.03 -15.20
C ALA A 273 15.01 0.80 -16.12
N GLY A 274 14.81 0.72 -17.45
CA GLY A 274 15.84 0.46 -18.43
C GLY A 274 16.38 -0.98 -18.43
N LEU A 275 15.61 -1.95 -17.94
CA LEU A 275 15.91 -3.38 -18.03
C LEU A 275 15.36 -3.96 -19.33
N SER A 276 16.11 -4.88 -19.96
CA SER A 276 15.56 -5.67 -21.05
C SER A 276 14.63 -6.77 -20.53
N THR A 277 13.76 -7.29 -21.39
CA THR A 277 12.84 -8.39 -21.06
C THR A 277 13.58 -9.63 -20.57
N GLU A 278 14.73 -9.98 -21.19
CA GLU A 278 15.54 -11.12 -20.77
C GLU A 278 16.24 -10.86 -19.43
N GLN A 279 16.68 -9.63 -19.18
CA GLN A 279 17.25 -9.25 -17.87
C GLN A 279 16.19 -9.37 -16.76
N LEU A 280 14.97 -8.89 -17.03
CA LEU A 280 13.85 -9.03 -16.11
C LEU A 280 13.57 -10.52 -15.83
N ALA A 281 13.42 -11.35 -16.88
CA ALA A 281 13.06 -12.76 -16.72
C ALA A 281 14.07 -13.49 -15.80
N ARG A 282 15.36 -13.33 -16.07
CA ARG A 282 16.44 -13.95 -15.26
C ARG A 282 16.42 -13.43 -13.83
N GLN A 283 16.27 -12.11 -13.62
CA GLN A 283 16.31 -11.56 -12.26
C GLN A 283 15.05 -11.90 -11.47
N ALA A 284 13.85 -11.84 -12.07
CA ALA A 284 12.61 -12.13 -11.39
C ALA A 284 12.51 -13.60 -10.96
N CYS A 285 12.95 -14.54 -11.80
CA CYS A 285 12.99 -15.97 -11.46
C CYS A 285 13.93 -16.29 -10.28
N VAL A 286 14.98 -15.48 -10.08
CA VAL A 286 15.90 -15.65 -8.95
C VAL A 286 15.43 -14.86 -7.71
N ALA A 287 14.83 -13.71 -7.92
CA ALA A 287 14.43 -12.79 -6.86
C ALA A 287 13.21 -13.29 -6.08
N PHE A 288 12.21 -13.85 -6.77
CA PHE A 288 10.94 -14.27 -6.17
C PHE A 288 10.78 -15.78 -6.19
N ASP A 289 10.60 -16.37 -5.01
CA ASP A 289 10.32 -17.80 -4.86
C ASP A 289 8.83 -18.12 -5.13
N LEU A 290 7.92 -17.24 -4.73
CA LEU A 290 6.48 -17.40 -4.92
C LEU A 290 5.81 -16.12 -5.43
N VAL A 291 4.84 -16.29 -6.31
CA VAL A 291 3.88 -15.26 -6.73
C VAL A 291 2.51 -15.64 -6.19
N ILE A 292 1.94 -14.79 -5.35
CA ILE A 292 0.68 -15.05 -4.66
C ILE A 292 -0.35 -14.04 -5.18
N HIS A 293 -1.34 -14.52 -5.92
CA HIS A 293 -2.39 -13.68 -6.49
C HIS A 293 -3.63 -13.71 -5.60
N VAL A 294 -4.09 -12.53 -5.18
CA VAL A 294 -5.30 -12.36 -4.35
C VAL A 294 -6.42 -11.82 -5.22
N HIS A 295 -7.44 -12.63 -5.41
CA HIS A 295 -8.69 -12.25 -6.06
C HIS A 295 -9.79 -12.07 -5.01
N HIS A 296 -10.61 -11.02 -5.13
CA HIS A 296 -11.73 -10.75 -4.24
C HIS A 296 -13.01 -10.57 -5.07
N PRO A 297 -13.76 -11.65 -5.32
CA PRO A 297 -15.04 -11.55 -6.03
C PRO A 297 -16.06 -10.77 -5.19
N PRO A 298 -16.93 -9.97 -5.81
CA PRO A 298 -17.96 -9.25 -5.08
C PRO A 298 -18.86 -10.20 -4.27
N GLY A 299 -18.98 -9.95 -2.96
CA GLY A 299 -19.86 -10.71 -2.07
C GLY A 299 -19.36 -12.12 -1.70
N SER A 300 -18.12 -12.47 -1.99
CA SER A 300 -17.52 -13.76 -1.69
C SER A 300 -16.23 -13.59 -0.89
N ALA A 301 -15.78 -14.68 -0.26
CA ALA A 301 -14.45 -14.74 0.34
C ALA A 301 -13.35 -14.52 -0.72
N ARG A 302 -12.20 -14.05 -0.28
CA ARG A 302 -11.02 -13.90 -1.13
C ARG A 302 -10.50 -15.25 -1.55
N GLU A 303 -10.01 -15.34 -2.76
CA GLU A 303 -9.35 -16.51 -3.32
C GLU A 303 -7.85 -16.20 -3.48
N VAL A 304 -7.02 -17.19 -3.17
CA VAL A 304 -5.57 -17.09 -3.30
C VAL A 304 -5.09 -18.13 -4.30
N THR A 305 -4.36 -17.68 -5.31
CA THR A 305 -3.69 -18.56 -6.27
C THR A 305 -2.19 -18.37 -6.12
N VAL A 306 -1.45 -19.47 -6.07
CA VAL A 306 0.02 -19.46 -5.93
C VAL A 306 0.64 -19.90 -7.26
N GLY A 307 1.74 -19.26 -7.62
CA GLY A 307 2.53 -19.58 -8.80
C GLY A 307 4.01 -19.27 -8.61
N ARG A 308 4.79 -19.65 -9.62
CA ARG A 308 6.23 -19.33 -9.71
C ARG A 308 6.56 -18.72 -11.05
N PHE A 309 7.54 -17.84 -11.04
CA PHE A 309 8.11 -17.34 -12.29
C PHE A 309 8.92 -18.41 -12.99
N VAL A 310 8.86 -18.36 -14.32
CA VAL A 310 9.63 -19.21 -15.23
C VAL A 310 10.17 -18.35 -16.38
N GLU A 311 11.33 -18.71 -16.89
CA GLU A 311 11.81 -18.18 -18.17
C GLU A 311 11.21 -19.01 -19.30
N THR A 312 10.52 -18.37 -20.23
CA THR A 312 9.93 -19.04 -21.40
C THR A 312 10.99 -19.41 -22.42
N SER A 313 10.66 -20.26 -23.37
CA SER A 313 11.57 -20.63 -24.47
C SER A 313 12.01 -19.44 -25.35
N THR A 314 11.30 -18.33 -25.27
CA THR A 314 11.63 -17.07 -25.96
C THR A 314 12.44 -16.10 -25.09
N GLY A 315 12.85 -16.49 -23.90
CA GLY A 315 13.61 -15.66 -22.96
C GLY A 315 12.76 -14.62 -22.20
N HIS A 316 11.45 -14.70 -22.29
CA HIS A 316 10.53 -13.80 -21.59
C HIS A 316 10.15 -14.35 -20.22
N LEU A 317 9.71 -13.46 -19.33
CA LEU A 317 9.14 -13.85 -18.05
C LEU A 317 7.76 -14.49 -18.28
N GLY A 318 7.55 -15.64 -17.66
CA GLY A 318 6.25 -16.32 -17.56
C GLY A 318 5.92 -16.63 -16.11
N VAL A 319 4.70 -17.11 -15.85
CA VAL A 319 4.27 -17.60 -14.55
C VAL A 319 3.55 -18.93 -14.73
N VAL A 320 3.81 -19.88 -13.84
CA VAL A 320 3.09 -21.18 -13.79
C VAL A 320 2.40 -21.30 -12.44
N ARG A 321 1.17 -21.80 -12.44
CA ARG A 321 0.43 -22.07 -11.19
C ARG A 321 1.04 -23.27 -10.49
N GLU A 322 1.12 -23.17 -9.17
CA GLU A 322 1.31 -24.36 -8.32
C GLU A 322 -0.06 -25.02 -8.09
N GLY A 323 -0.12 -26.32 -8.29
CA GLY A 323 -1.34 -27.12 -8.13
C GLY A 323 -1.71 -27.33 -6.68
#